data_a5b8653fbc2aa0f1c57096af3670a632
#
_entry.id   a5b8653fbc2aa0f1c57096af3670a632
#
_cell.length_a   1.000
_cell.length_b   1.000
_cell.length_c   1.000
_cell.angle_alpha   90.00
_cell.angle_beta   90.00
_cell.angle_gamma   90.00
#
_symmetry.space_group_name_H-M   'P 1'
#
loop_
_entity.id
_entity.type
_entity.pdbx_description
1 polymer ?
#
loop_
_entity_poly.entity_id
_entity_poly.type
_entity_poly.pdbx_seq_one_letter_code
_entity_poly.pdbx_strand_id
1 'polypeptide(L)'
;MRRSFLLIAVSLGLISGGCVRRRLTVRTTPPGAVVSVDNQTIGTSPAASSFTYYGTRELRIEKDGFRTETIKRRLDPPWYEAPGLDFLVETLWPWEIRDERIIDVQLVPETIEPTETVLQRADQLRAQSRAGVVTSPQSPISPR
;
A
#
# COMPACT_ATOMS: atom_id res chain seq x y z
N MET A 1 40.65 -24.89 -29.16
CA MET A 1 39.26 -24.69 -29.56
C MET A 1 38.23 -24.87 -28.43
N ARG A 2 38.23 -26.00 -27.68
CA ARG A 2 37.24 -26.19 -26.56
C ARG A 2 37.34 -25.14 -25.45
N ARG A 3 38.56 -24.70 -25.07
CA ARG A 3 38.77 -23.68 -24.01
C ARG A 3 38.25 -22.29 -24.45
N SER A 4 38.45 -21.92 -25.70
CA SER A 4 37.95 -20.65 -26.23
C SER A 4 36.41 -20.64 -26.33
N PHE A 5 35.78 -21.75 -26.67
CA PHE A 5 34.32 -21.89 -26.70
C PHE A 5 33.70 -21.78 -25.31
N LEU A 6 34.37 -22.36 -24.28
CA LEU A 6 33.94 -22.25 -22.89
C LEU A 6 34.01 -20.82 -22.37
N LEU A 7 35.07 -20.09 -22.71
CA LEU A 7 35.23 -18.69 -22.29
C LEU A 7 34.18 -17.78 -22.96
N ILE A 8 33.84 -18.03 -24.22
CA ILE A 8 32.79 -17.29 -24.94
C ILE A 8 31.39 -17.61 -24.33
N ALA A 9 31.11 -18.86 -24.01
CA ALA A 9 29.86 -19.26 -23.40
C ALA A 9 29.66 -18.64 -21.99
N VAL A 10 30.72 -18.60 -21.18
CA VAL A 10 30.72 -17.96 -19.86
C VAL A 10 30.56 -16.45 -19.99
N SER A 11 31.25 -15.82 -20.95
CA SER A 11 31.15 -14.39 -21.21
C SER A 11 29.75 -13.99 -21.69
N LEU A 12 29.10 -14.81 -22.50
CA LEU A 12 27.75 -14.58 -22.99
C LEU A 12 26.70 -14.75 -21.88
N GLY A 13 26.91 -15.67 -20.94
CA GLY A 13 26.06 -15.88 -19.76
C GLY A 13 26.10 -14.72 -18.76
N LEU A 14 27.20 -13.99 -18.67
CA LEU A 14 27.35 -12.85 -17.76
C LEU A 14 26.63 -11.58 -18.26
N ILE A 15 26.19 -11.53 -19.52
CA ILE A 15 25.52 -10.35 -20.11
C ILE A 15 23.99 -10.44 -19.97
N SER A 16 23.44 -11.60 -19.65
CA SER A 16 22.01 -11.82 -19.47
C SER A 16 21.59 -11.51 -18.03
N GLY A 17 21.60 -10.24 -17.64
CA GLY A 17 21.03 -9.80 -16.37
C GLY A 17 19.50 -9.90 -16.41
N GLY A 18 18.93 -10.84 -15.67
CA GLY A 18 17.49 -10.88 -15.44
C GLY A 18 17.05 -9.67 -14.62
N CYS A 19 16.02 -8.95 -15.05
CA CYS A 19 15.44 -7.85 -14.29
C CYS A 19 14.10 -8.30 -13.71
N VAL A 20 13.96 -8.24 -12.38
CA VAL A 20 12.66 -8.39 -11.71
C VAL A 20 12.03 -7.02 -11.55
N ARG A 21 10.86 -6.80 -12.16
CA ARG A 21 10.08 -5.58 -12.00
C ARG A 21 8.96 -5.80 -11.02
N ARG A 22 9.04 -5.11 -9.88
CA ARG A 22 8.03 -5.14 -8.82
C ARG A 22 7.22 -3.85 -8.89
N ARG A 23 5.91 -3.97 -9.07
CA ARG A 23 5.01 -2.83 -9.21
C ARG A 23 3.80 -2.97 -8.29
N LEU A 24 3.52 -1.91 -7.54
CA LEU A 24 2.32 -1.76 -6.72
C LEU A 24 1.39 -0.77 -7.41
N THR A 25 0.17 -1.20 -7.70
CA THR A 25 -0.88 -0.36 -8.29
C THR A 25 -2.01 -0.21 -7.28
N VAL A 26 -2.37 1.02 -6.95
CA VAL A 26 -3.49 1.33 -6.07
C VAL A 26 -4.63 1.93 -6.88
N ARG A 27 -5.80 1.33 -6.78
CA ARG A 27 -7.05 1.81 -7.38
C ARG A 27 -8.01 2.20 -6.27
N THR A 28 -8.78 3.25 -6.50
CA THR A 28 -9.82 3.69 -5.56
C THR A 28 -11.17 3.79 -6.23
N THR A 29 -12.21 3.58 -5.47
CA THR A 29 -13.59 3.85 -5.87
C THR A 29 -14.19 4.86 -4.89
N PRO A 30 -14.50 6.09 -5.35
CA PRO A 30 -14.30 6.64 -6.68
C PRO A 30 -12.83 6.93 -6.99
N PRO A 31 -12.45 7.03 -8.28
CA PRO A 31 -11.09 7.34 -8.70
C PRO A 31 -10.73 8.80 -8.38
N GLY A 32 -9.44 9.14 -8.53
CA GLY A 32 -8.96 10.51 -8.35
C GLY A 32 -8.60 10.86 -6.90
N ALA A 33 -8.32 9.87 -6.06
CA ALA A 33 -7.78 10.08 -4.72
C ALA A 33 -6.25 10.22 -4.78
N VAL A 34 -5.68 11.07 -3.94
CA VAL A 34 -4.24 11.15 -3.73
C VAL A 34 -3.79 9.94 -2.92
N VAL A 35 -2.80 9.23 -3.43
CA VAL A 35 -2.26 8.01 -2.81
C VAL A 35 -0.84 8.25 -2.36
N SER A 36 -0.57 7.93 -1.09
CA SER A 36 0.76 7.93 -0.50
C SER A 36 1.08 6.52 0.01
N VAL A 37 2.32 6.08 -0.21
CA VAL A 37 2.86 4.81 0.29
C VAL A 37 4.05 5.12 1.18
N ASP A 38 4.03 4.65 2.42
CA ASP A 38 5.08 4.90 3.42
C ASP A 38 5.44 6.40 3.54
N ASN A 39 4.42 7.27 3.60
CA ASN A 39 4.52 8.73 3.63
C ASN A 39 5.07 9.39 2.34
N GLN A 40 5.26 8.65 1.27
CA GLN A 40 5.66 9.19 -0.02
C GLN A 40 4.47 9.20 -0.98
N THR A 41 4.11 10.37 -1.48
CA THR A 41 3.03 10.50 -2.47
C THR A 41 3.46 9.92 -3.80
N ILE A 42 2.69 8.95 -4.30
CA ILE A 42 2.94 8.26 -5.57
C ILE A 42 2.09 8.80 -6.73
N GLY A 43 1.05 9.55 -6.42
CA GLY A 43 0.19 10.20 -7.41
C GLY A 43 -1.29 10.07 -7.11
N THR A 44 -2.09 10.29 -8.15
CA THR A 44 -3.56 10.24 -8.08
C THR A 44 -4.07 8.89 -8.61
N SER A 45 -5.02 8.28 -7.89
CA SER A 45 -5.57 6.97 -8.24
C SER A 45 -6.31 6.97 -9.60
N PRO A 46 -6.03 5.97 -10.46
CA PRO A 46 -5.15 4.84 -10.27
C PRO A 46 -3.67 5.21 -10.33
N ALA A 47 -2.92 4.95 -9.26
CA ALA A 47 -1.52 5.29 -9.15
C ALA A 47 -0.67 4.03 -9.00
N ALA A 48 0.54 4.05 -9.54
CA ALA A 48 1.45 2.93 -9.47
C ALA A 48 2.87 3.37 -9.11
N SER A 49 3.51 2.59 -8.27
CA SER A 49 4.90 2.79 -7.86
C SER A 49 5.66 1.47 -7.94
N SER A 50 6.94 1.54 -8.23
CA SER A 50 7.84 0.40 -8.07
C SER A 50 8.22 0.25 -6.60
N PHE A 51 8.45 -0.99 -6.15
CA PHE A 51 8.95 -1.27 -4.82
C PHE A 51 10.14 -2.24 -4.89
N THR A 52 11.05 -2.11 -3.94
CA THR A 52 12.26 -2.94 -3.90
C THR A 52 12.13 -4.07 -2.88
N TYR A 53 11.49 -3.79 -1.73
CA TYR A 53 11.42 -4.75 -0.63
C TYR A 53 9.99 -5.15 -0.36
N TYR A 54 9.79 -6.43 -0.07
CA TYR A 54 8.55 -6.97 0.45
C TYR A 54 8.39 -6.61 1.94
N GLY A 55 7.18 -6.69 2.44
CA GLY A 55 6.87 -6.38 3.83
C GLY A 55 5.55 -5.63 3.96
N THR A 56 5.30 -5.09 5.14
CA THR A 56 4.08 -4.31 5.40
C THR A 56 4.28 -2.88 4.93
N ARG A 57 3.39 -2.43 4.05
CA ARG A 57 3.35 -1.05 3.55
C ARG A 57 2.14 -0.33 4.12
N GLU A 58 2.34 0.92 4.48
CA GLU A 58 1.26 1.81 4.87
C GLU A 58 0.81 2.63 3.67
N LEU A 59 -0.47 2.47 3.33
CA LEU A 59 -1.11 3.25 2.27
C LEU A 59 -2.02 4.28 2.91
N ARG A 60 -1.82 5.54 2.58
CA ARG A 60 -2.68 6.65 2.96
C ARG A 60 -3.35 7.21 1.71
N ILE A 61 -4.68 7.27 1.76
CA ILE A 61 -5.51 7.66 0.63
C ILE A 61 -6.39 8.83 1.04
N GLU A 62 -6.28 9.91 0.31
CA GLU A 62 -6.98 11.16 0.59
C GLU A 62 -7.77 11.63 -0.63
N LYS A 63 -9.01 12.02 -0.41
CA LYS A 63 -9.87 12.61 -1.44
C LYS A 63 -10.85 13.57 -0.81
N ASP A 64 -11.04 14.74 -1.43
CA ASP A 64 -12.00 15.73 -0.97
C ASP A 64 -13.41 15.15 -0.91
N GLY A 65 -14.10 15.39 0.22
CA GLY A 65 -15.44 14.86 0.48
C GLY A 65 -15.48 13.39 0.90
N PHE A 66 -14.33 12.76 1.09
CA PHE A 66 -14.21 11.39 1.55
C PHE A 66 -13.30 11.33 2.78
N ARG A 67 -13.57 10.35 3.62
CA ARG A 67 -12.75 10.08 4.78
C ARG A 67 -11.36 9.60 4.36
N THR A 68 -10.32 10.16 4.96
CA THR A 68 -8.94 9.68 4.78
C THR A 68 -8.83 8.25 5.29
N GLU A 69 -8.39 7.34 4.42
CA GLU A 69 -8.17 5.94 4.76
C GLU A 69 -6.68 5.65 4.89
N THR A 70 -6.29 5.02 6.00
CA THR A 70 -4.93 4.52 6.22
C THR A 70 -4.98 3.01 6.39
N ILE A 71 -4.36 2.30 5.46
CA ILE A 71 -4.43 0.84 5.38
C ILE A 71 -3.02 0.28 5.41
N LYS A 72 -2.78 -0.70 6.29
CA LYS A 72 -1.54 -1.48 6.27
C LYS A 72 -1.74 -2.75 5.46
N ARG A 73 -0.98 -2.88 4.38
CA ARG A 73 -0.99 -4.05 3.51
C ARG A 73 0.34 -4.77 3.55
N ARG A 74 0.29 -6.05 3.82
CA ARG A 74 1.46 -6.92 3.74
C ARG A 74 1.61 -7.40 2.31
N LEU A 75 2.79 -7.17 1.75
CA LEU A 75 3.23 -7.71 0.47
C LEU A 75 4.12 -8.91 0.78
N ASP A 76 3.59 -10.11 0.61
CA ASP A 76 4.35 -11.33 0.86
C ASP A 76 5.28 -11.63 -0.31
N PRO A 77 6.55 -12.01 -0.05
CA PRO A 77 7.48 -12.40 -1.09
C PRO A 77 6.97 -13.65 -1.82
N PRO A 78 7.10 -13.71 -3.14
CA PRO A 78 6.78 -14.91 -3.90
C PRO A 78 7.81 -16.04 -3.60
N TRP A 79 7.48 -17.26 -3.96
CA TRP A 79 8.30 -18.46 -3.67
C TRP A 79 9.74 -18.41 -4.24
N TYR A 80 9.93 -17.66 -5.33
CA TYR A 80 11.25 -17.52 -5.96
C TYR A 80 12.18 -16.55 -5.23
N GLU A 81 11.69 -15.79 -4.26
CA GLU A 81 12.49 -14.95 -3.36
C GLU A 81 12.97 -15.71 -2.10
N ALA A 82 12.83 -17.05 -2.09
CA ALA A 82 13.40 -17.84 -1.00
C ALA A 82 14.93 -17.74 -0.98
N PRO A 83 15.57 -17.69 0.21
CA PRO A 83 17.02 -17.55 0.34
C PRO A 83 17.77 -18.59 -0.50
N GLY A 84 18.63 -18.13 -1.41
CA GLY A 84 19.42 -18.94 -2.33
C GLY A 84 18.80 -19.15 -3.71
N LEU A 85 17.46 -19.06 -3.85
CA LEU A 85 16.79 -19.10 -5.16
C LEU A 85 16.75 -17.71 -5.80
N ASP A 86 16.68 -16.66 -5.00
CA ASP A 86 16.67 -15.26 -5.45
C ASP A 86 17.87 -14.94 -6.34
N PHE A 87 19.07 -15.33 -5.92
CA PHE A 87 20.29 -15.15 -6.70
C PHE A 87 20.22 -15.86 -8.06
N LEU A 88 19.69 -17.08 -8.11
CA LEU A 88 19.55 -17.83 -9.36
C LEU A 88 18.52 -17.20 -10.29
N VAL A 89 17.41 -16.73 -9.72
CA VAL A 89 16.31 -16.11 -10.47
C VAL A 89 16.70 -14.71 -10.93
N GLU A 90 17.35 -13.90 -10.10
CA GLU A 90 17.74 -12.54 -10.46
C GLU A 90 18.94 -12.49 -11.42
N THR A 91 19.84 -13.49 -11.35
CA THR A 91 21.11 -13.48 -12.12
C THR A 91 21.06 -14.37 -13.36
N LEU A 92 20.44 -15.55 -13.26
CA LEU A 92 20.52 -16.59 -14.31
C LEU A 92 19.23 -16.74 -15.11
N TRP A 93 18.11 -16.12 -14.65
CA TRP A 93 16.84 -16.25 -15.36
C TRP A 93 16.81 -15.30 -16.58
N PRO A 94 16.67 -15.83 -17.81
CA PRO A 94 16.83 -15.01 -19.03
C PRO A 94 15.59 -14.16 -19.38
N TRP A 95 14.50 -14.27 -18.62
CA TRP A 95 13.26 -13.52 -18.87
C TRP A 95 12.97 -12.52 -17.77
N GLU A 96 12.34 -11.40 -18.14
CA GLU A 96 11.83 -10.41 -17.21
C GLU A 96 10.69 -11.00 -16.36
N ILE A 97 10.86 -11.02 -15.04
CA ILE A 97 9.81 -11.40 -14.10
C ILE A 97 9.09 -10.14 -13.66
N ARG A 98 7.76 -10.14 -13.80
CA ARG A 98 6.89 -9.04 -13.38
C ARG A 98 6.06 -9.47 -12.18
N ASP A 99 6.24 -8.80 -11.05
CA ASP A 99 5.38 -8.92 -9.89
C ASP A 99 4.50 -7.65 -9.79
N GLU A 100 3.26 -7.77 -10.23
CA GLU A 100 2.28 -6.69 -10.16
C GLU A 100 1.29 -6.97 -9.04
N ARG A 101 1.23 -6.08 -8.07
CA ARG A 101 0.29 -6.12 -6.95
C ARG A 101 -0.76 -5.02 -7.12
N ILE A 102 -2.03 -5.40 -7.15
CA ILE A 102 -3.15 -4.47 -7.27
C ILE A 102 -3.88 -4.42 -5.94
N ILE A 103 -4.10 -3.21 -5.44
CA ILE A 103 -4.88 -2.96 -4.23
C ILE A 103 -6.06 -2.09 -4.61
N ASP A 104 -7.27 -2.64 -4.43
CA ASP A 104 -8.51 -1.91 -4.63
C ASP A 104 -9.03 -1.41 -3.29
N VAL A 105 -9.37 -0.12 -3.21
CA VAL A 105 -9.86 0.54 -2.00
C VAL A 105 -11.16 1.28 -2.31
N GLN A 106 -12.19 0.99 -1.51
CA GLN A 106 -13.43 1.76 -1.55
C GLN A 106 -13.37 2.89 -0.54
N LEU A 107 -13.57 4.11 -1.00
CA LEU A 107 -13.59 5.30 -0.14
C LEU A 107 -14.99 5.51 0.44
N VAL A 108 -15.04 5.84 1.71
CA VAL A 108 -16.28 6.17 2.41
C VAL A 108 -16.48 7.69 2.36
N PRO A 109 -17.64 8.18 1.89
CA PRO A 109 -17.94 9.61 1.92
C PRO A 109 -17.85 10.15 3.35
N GLU A 110 -17.28 11.34 3.50
CA GLU A 110 -17.26 12.03 4.78
C GLU A 110 -18.65 12.60 5.07
N THR A 111 -19.26 12.13 6.15
CA THR A 111 -20.53 12.68 6.61
C THR A 111 -20.23 13.77 7.63
N ILE A 112 -20.44 15.02 7.23
CA ILE A 112 -20.32 16.18 8.13
C ILE A 112 -21.62 16.25 8.93
N GLU A 113 -21.51 16.07 10.25
CA GLU A 113 -22.66 16.26 11.14
C GLU A 113 -23.08 17.74 11.15
N PRO A 114 -24.41 18.03 11.14
CA PRO A 114 -24.90 19.39 11.27
C PRO A 114 -24.35 20.06 12.53
N THR A 115 -24.01 21.34 12.41
CA THR A 115 -23.42 22.13 13.50
C THR A 115 -24.29 22.11 14.76
N GLU A 116 -25.64 22.14 14.60
CA GLU A 116 -26.58 22.05 15.72
C GLU A 116 -26.43 20.77 16.53
N THR A 117 -26.24 19.63 15.86
CA THR A 117 -26.06 18.33 16.54
C THR A 117 -24.78 18.31 17.37
N VAL A 118 -23.71 18.90 16.83
CA VAL A 118 -22.42 19.00 17.52
C VAL A 118 -22.51 19.91 18.73
N LEU A 119 -23.20 21.06 18.60
CA LEU A 119 -23.43 22.01 19.70
C LEU A 119 -24.28 21.38 20.80
N GLN A 120 -25.38 20.71 20.45
CA GLN A 120 -26.22 20.02 21.41
C GLN A 120 -25.43 18.94 22.20
N ARG A 121 -24.60 18.16 21.50
CA ARG A 121 -23.74 17.16 22.16
C ARG A 121 -22.72 17.82 23.09
N ALA A 122 -22.15 18.94 22.68
CA ALA A 122 -21.22 19.70 23.52
C ALA A 122 -21.90 20.23 24.79
N ASP A 123 -23.11 20.75 24.67
CA ASP A 123 -23.87 21.22 25.84
C ASP A 123 -24.30 20.10 26.76
N GLN A 124 -24.71 18.96 26.23
CA GLN A 124 -24.97 17.76 27.02
C GLN A 124 -23.73 17.30 27.79
N LEU A 125 -22.57 17.25 27.15
CA LEU A 125 -21.31 16.88 27.81
C LEU A 125 -20.92 17.86 28.93
N ARG A 126 -21.12 19.16 28.68
CA ARG A 126 -20.90 20.20 29.71
C ARG A 126 -21.84 20.03 30.90
N ALA A 127 -23.12 19.71 30.66
CA ALA A 127 -24.10 19.46 31.71
C ALA A 127 -23.72 18.21 32.52
N GLN A 128 -23.35 17.13 31.85
CA GLN A 128 -22.89 15.88 32.49
C GLN A 128 -21.63 16.10 33.33
N SER A 129 -20.66 16.86 32.82
CA SER A 129 -19.44 17.19 33.54
C SER A 129 -19.72 18.01 34.81
N ARG A 130 -20.65 18.97 34.74
CA ARG A 130 -21.08 19.76 35.92
C ARG A 130 -21.84 18.92 36.94
N ALA A 131 -22.58 17.91 36.48
CA ALA A 131 -23.30 16.96 37.35
C ALA A 131 -22.38 15.89 37.96
N GLY A 132 -21.09 15.85 37.61
CA GLY A 132 -20.13 14.85 38.08
C GLY A 132 -20.29 13.46 37.45
N VAL A 133 -21.11 13.34 36.41
CA VAL A 133 -21.30 12.09 35.68
C VAL A 133 -20.39 12.09 34.45
N VAL A 134 -19.21 11.49 34.58
CA VAL A 134 -18.31 11.30 33.43
C VAL A 134 -18.59 9.92 32.84
N THR A 135 -19.45 9.85 31.84
CA THR A 135 -19.61 8.67 31.01
C THR A 135 -18.61 8.74 29.87
N SER A 136 -17.68 7.79 29.80
CA SER A 136 -16.72 7.72 28.69
C SER A 136 -17.47 7.63 27.35
N PRO A 137 -17.07 8.38 26.32
CA PRO A 137 -17.68 8.26 25.00
C PRO A 137 -17.53 6.84 24.49
N GLN A 138 -18.63 6.19 24.19
CA GLN A 138 -18.59 4.90 23.51
C GLN A 138 -18.09 5.16 22.07
N SER A 139 -16.92 4.60 21.76
CA SER A 139 -16.45 4.55 20.38
C SER A 139 -17.48 3.79 19.54
N PRO A 140 -17.93 4.31 18.39
CA PRO A 140 -18.79 3.55 17.51
C PRO A 140 -18.09 2.25 17.12
N ILE A 141 -18.69 1.12 17.46
CA ILE A 141 -18.23 -0.21 17.08
C ILE A 141 -18.32 -0.26 15.57
N SER A 142 -17.17 -0.28 14.90
CA SER A 142 -17.10 -0.54 13.47
C SER A 142 -17.56 -1.98 13.22
N PRO A 143 -18.62 -2.23 12.45
CA PRO A 143 -18.98 -3.59 12.07
C PRO A 143 -17.85 -4.19 11.23
N ARG A 144 -17.51 -5.44 11.52
CA ARG A 144 -16.53 -6.25 10.79
C ARG A 144 -17.00 -6.59 9.39
#